data_84f9f08927587ba36281a3504b7e425f
#
_entry.id   84f9f08927587ba36281a3504b7e425f
#
_cell.length_a   1.000
_cell.length_b   1.000
_cell.length_c   1.000
_cell.angle_alpha   90.00
_cell.angle_beta   90.00
_cell.angle_gamma   90.00
#
_symmetry.space_group_name_H-M   'P 1'
#
loop_
_entity.id
_entity.type
_entity.pdbx_description
1 polymer ?
#
loop_
_entity_poly.entity_id
_entity_poly.type
_entity_poly.pdbx_seq_one_letter_code
_entity_poly.pdbx_strand_id
1 'polypeptide(L)'
;MRPLEGIKVVTFEHAIAAPFCTRQLADLGARVIKVERPGVGDFARGYDERVPGLASHFVWTNRSKESITLNVKQPAALDIVHRLLADADVFVQNLAPGATQRLGLDDDTLRERYPRLIVCDISGYGLDGPFRDKKAYDLLIQSESGFLSITGSDGEPAKAGCSIADIAAGMYAYTNILAALIERGRTGHGRHIDVSMLESMAEWMSYPLYYAIDGQSPPPQAGASHATIFPYGPFKAGDGKIVMLGLQNEREWKRFCETVIRMPGLATDERFGSNSRRVANRDELASVIVRAFSTLTAADVIDRLEQAGIANARMNDMHGVWAHEQLAARHRWTRVDTPAGEIPALLPPGVAPSDEPRMDPVPALGQHTDGVLRELGYADEQIHTLHASGAV
;
A
#
# COMPACT_ATOMS: atom_id res chain seq x y z
N MET A 1 8.74 0.52 -24.88
CA MET A 1 7.31 0.12 -24.67
C MET A 1 7.15 -0.31 -23.23
N ARG A 2 6.22 0.30 -22.50
CA ARG A 2 5.92 -0.05 -21.11
C ARG A 2 5.00 -1.28 -21.05
N PRO A 3 5.02 -2.07 -19.97
CA PRO A 3 4.26 -3.33 -19.90
C PRO A 3 2.75 -3.21 -20.14
N LEU A 4 2.13 -2.10 -19.73
CA LEU A 4 0.70 -1.83 -19.89
C LEU A 4 0.41 -0.70 -20.89
N GLU A 5 1.35 -0.39 -21.77
CA GLU A 5 1.12 0.59 -22.83
C GLU A 5 -0.03 0.14 -23.73
N GLY A 6 -0.98 1.05 -24.00
CA GLY A 6 -2.22 0.75 -24.73
C GLY A 6 -3.37 0.25 -23.88
N ILE A 7 -3.18 -0.08 -22.59
CA ILE A 7 -4.27 -0.43 -21.67
C ILE A 7 -4.92 0.84 -21.15
N LYS A 8 -6.27 0.90 -21.21
CA LYS A 8 -7.09 2.00 -20.70
C LYS A 8 -7.86 1.58 -19.45
N VAL A 9 -7.73 2.37 -18.40
CA VAL A 9 -8.39 2.17 -17.10
C VAL A 9 -9.30 3.37 -16.83
N VAL A 10 -10.58 3.13 -16.60
CA VAL A 10 -11.52 4.14 -16.09
C VAL A 10 -11.75 3.83 -14.61
N THR A 11 -11.71 4.85 -13.76
CA THR A 11 -11.84 4.59 -12.33
C THR A 11 -12.71 5.60 -11.60
N PHE A 12 -13.55 5.07 -10.69
CA PHE A 12 -14.35 5.81 -9.72
C PHE A 12 -13.77 5.53 -8.33
N GLU A 13 -12.80 6.31 -7.94
CA GLU A 13 -11.96 6.00 -6.80
C GLU A 13 -11.83 7.15 -5.81
N HIS A 14 -11.67 6.79 -4.54
CA HIS A 14 -11.44 7.72 -3.45
C HIS A 14 -10.40 7.19 -2.47
N ALA A 15 -9.82 8.07 -1.69
CA ALA A 15 -8.85 7.78 -0.62
C ALA A 15 -7.59 7.07 -1.11
N ILE A 16 -7.40 5.79 -0.72
CA ILE A 16 -6.12 5.11 -0.86
C ILE A 16 -6.23 3.80 -1.64
N ALA A 17 -7.12 2.88 -1.29
CA ALA A 17 -7.11 1.50 -1.80
C ALA A 17 -7.14 1.43 -3.34
N ALA A 18 -8.19 1.95 -3.96
CA ALA A 18 -8.30 1.97 -5.41
C ALA A 18 -7.29 2.94 -6.07
N PRO A 19 -7.07 4.18 -5.56
CA PRO A 19 -6.03 5.05 -6.08
C PRO A 19 -4.62 4.44 -6.04
N PHE A 20 -4.29 3.67 -5.02
CA PHE A 20 -3.01 2.96 -4.93
C PHE A 20 -2.87 1.87 -6.00
N CYS A 21 -3.93 1.09 -6.24
CA CYS A 21 -3.99 0.10 -7.31
C CYS A 21 -3.77 0.76 -8.69
N THR A 22 -4.59 1.76 -9.02
CA THR A 22 -4.61 2.37 -10.36
C THR A 22 -3.37 3.20 -10.64
N ARG A 23 -2.74 3.79 -9.62
CA ARG A 23 -1.42 4.43 -9.74
C ARG A 23 -0.36 3.42 -10.18
N GLN A 24 -0.36 2.19 -9.64
CA GLN A 24 0.61 1.17 -10.05
C GLN A 24 0.38 0.72 -11.50
N LEU A 25 -0.88 0.63 -11.94
CA LEU A 25 -1.19 0.38 -13.35
C LEU A 25 -0.67 1.53 -14.24
N ALA A 26 -0.84 2.78 -13.79
CA ALA A 26 -0.32 3.96 -14.50
C ALA A 26 1.22 3.96 -14.56
N ASP A 27 1.91 3.65 -13.46
CA ASP A 27 3.38 3.54 -13.41
C ASP A 27 3.92 2.53 -14.44
N LEU A 28 3.14 1.47 -14.75
CA LEU A 28 3.47 0.47 -15.79
C LEU A 28 3.04 0.90 -17.21
N GLY A 29 2.46 2.06 -17.39
CA GLY A 29 2.14 2.63 -18.70
C GLY A 29 0.66 2.64 -19.07
N ALA A 30 -0.25 2.09 -18.25
CA ALA A 30 -1.68 2.18 -18.51
C ALA A 30 -2.17 3.64 -18.50
N ARG A 31 -3.06 4.00 -19.39
CA ARG A 31 -3.78 5.28 -19.35
C ARG A 31 -4.88 5.18 -18.29
N VAL A 32 -4.78 5.93 -17.21
CA VAL A 32 -5.76 5.91 -16.12
C VAL A 32 -6.55 7.20 -16.11
N ILE A 33 -7.85 7.11 -16.39
CA ILE A 33 -8.80 8.22 -16.34
C ILE A 33 -9.59 8.12 -15.03
N LYS A 34 -9.29 9.03 -14.13
CA LYS A 34 -9.97 9.16 -12.82
C LYS A 34 -11.15 10.09 -12.96
N VAL A 35 -12.34 9.56 -12.71
CA VAL A 35 -13.59 10.33 -12.68
C VAL A 35 -13.82 10.87 -11.29
N GLU A 36 -13.90 12.18 -11.18
CA GLU A 36 -14.08 12.90 -9.92
C GLU A 36 -15.36 13.75 -9.93
N ARG A 37 -15.85 14.12 -8.75
CA ARG A 37 -17.01 15.03 -8.66
C ARG A 37 -16.59 16.46 -8.99
N PRO A 38 -17.39 17.20 -9.77
CA PRO A 38 -17.14 18.62 -10.02
C PRO A 38 -16.99 19.42 -8.72
N GLY A 39 -16.03 20.33 -8.66
CA GLY A 39 -15.77 21.27 -7.57
C GLY A 39 -15.15 20.65 -6.30
N VAL A 40 -15.37 19.37 -6.02
CA VAL A 40 -14.92 18.72 -4.75
C VAL A 40 -13.84 17.69 -4.98
N GLY A 41 -13.97 16.87 -6.02
CA GLY A 41 -13.05 15.79 -6.34
C GLY A 41 -13.08 14.62 -5.36
N ASP A 42 -11.94 13.93 -5.30
CA ASP A 42 -11.62 12.94 -4.30
C ASP A 42 -11.40 13.61 -2.94
N PHE A 43 -12.03 13.11 -1.89
CA PHE A 43 -11.88 13.69 -0.55
C PHE A 43 -10.45 13.60 -0.01
N ALA A 44 -9.60 12.70 -0.55
CA ALA A 44 -8.18 12.67 -0.22
C ALA A 44 -7.42 13.94 -0.62
N ARG A 45 -7.97 14.77 -1.53
CA ARG A 45 -7.39 16.09 -1.85
C ARG A 45 -7.36 17.05 -0.66
N GLY A 46 -8.22 16.83 0.34
CA GLY A 46 -8.34 17.65 1.54
C GLY A 46 -7.85 16.99 2.83
N TYR A 47 -7.11 15.89 2.78
CA TYR A 47 -6.65 15.21 4.01
C TYR A 47 -5.59 15.99 4.79
N ASP A 48 -4.72 16.68 4.10
CA ASP A 48 -3.69 17.56 4.67
C ASP A 48 -3.17 18.54 3.60
N GLU A 49 -2.25 19.44 3.99
CA GLU A 49 -1.61 20.43 3.12
C GLU A 49 -0.06 20.34 3.19
N ARG A 50 0.48 19.15 3.43
CA ARG A 50 1.91 18.92 3.72
C ARG A 50 2.82 18.97 2.51
N VAL A 51 2.34 18.63 1.34
CA VAL A 51 3.01 18.91 0.07
C VAL A 51 2.50 20.28 -0.37
N PRO A 52 3.34 21.30 -0.67
CA PRO A 52 2.92 22.69 -0.74
C PRO A 52 1.52 22.90 -1.35
N GLY A 53 0.52 23.18 -0.51
CA GLY A 53 -0.88 23.34 -0.89
C GLY A 53 -1.63 22.07 -1.33
N LEU A 54 -1.03 20.87 -1.21
CA LEU A 54 -1.61 19.60 -1.63
C LEU A 54 -1.58 18.57 -0.50
N ALA A 55 -2.53 17.64 -0.53
CA ALA A 55 -2.56 16.52 0.39
C ALA A 55 -1.55 15.44 0.03
N SER A 56 -0.74 15.03 1.00
CA SER A 56 0.31 14.02 0.84
C SER A 56 -0.24 12.68 0.34
N HIS A 57 -1.40 12.25 0.83
CA HIS A 57 -2.08 11.02 0.38
C HIS A 57 -2.49 11.10 -1.09
N PHE A 58 -3.04 12.23 -1.53
CA PHE A 58 -3.45 12.42 -2.91
C PHE A 58 -2.25 12.39 -3.86
N VAL A 59 -1.20 13.14 -3.53
CA VAL A 59 0.04 13.19 -4.32
C VAL A 59 0.67 11.80 -4.45
N TRP A 60 0.73 11.05 -3.36
CA TRP A 60 1.29 9.70 -3.34
C TRP A 60 0.59 8.73 -4.30
N THR A 61 -0.75 8.81 -4.40
CA THR A 61 -1.54 7.80 -5.10
C THR A 61 -2.07 8.23 -6.48
N ASN A 62 -1.76 9.46 -6.98
CA ASN A 62 -2.41 9.98 -8.18
C ASN A 62 -1.47 10.52 -9.27
N ARG A 63 -0.16 10.31 -9.18
CA ARG A 63 0.72 10.62 -10.32
C ARG A 63 0.35 9.79 -11.55
N SER A 64 0.64 10.32 -12.74
CA SER A 64 0.43 9.66 -14.03
C SER A 64 -1.03 9.33 -14.36
N LYS A 65 -2.00 9.98 -13.69
CA LYS A 65 -3.42 9.86 -13.99
C LYS A 65 -3.96 11.10 -14.69
N GLU A 66 -5.03 10.91 -15.43
CA GLU A 66 -5.85 11.99 -15.98
C GLU A 66 -7.06 12.21 -15.07
N SER A 67 -7.25 13.42 -14.55
CA SER A 67 -8.42 13.78 -13.74
C SER A 67 -9.47 14.42 -14.66
N ILE A 68 -10.67 13.87 -14.66
CA ILE A 68 -11.86 14.45 -15.29
C ILE A 68 -12.97 14.64 -14.26
N THR A 69 -13.77 15.67 -14.42
CA THR A 69 -14.91 15.92 -13.54
C THR A 69 -16.21 15.52 -14.24
N LEU A 70 -17.04 14.69 -13.57
CA LEU A 70 -18.36 14.27 -14.05
C LEU A 70 -19.35 14.22 -12.88
N ASN A 71 -20.50 14.89 -13.03
CA ASN A 71 -21.63 14.73 -12.13
C ASN A 71 -22.48 13.54 -12.57
N VAL A 72 -22.06 12.35 -12.18
CA VAL A 72 -22.70 11.08 -12.59
C VAL A 72 -24.16 10.91 -12.13
N LYS A 73 -24.71 11.87 -11.39
CA LYS A 73 -26.15 11.95 -11.13
C LYS A 73 -26.96 12.52 -12.30
N GLN A 74 -26.29 13.13 -13.27
CA GLN A 74 -26.92 13.65 -14.48
C GLN A 74 -26.79 12.64 -15.63
N PRO A 75 -27.87 12.39 -16.40
CA PRO A 75 -27.82 11.45 -17.51
C PRO A 75 -26.73 11.75 -18.55
N ALA A 76 -26.50 13.03 -18.87
CA ALA A 76 -25.44 13.42 -19.80
C ALA A 76 -24.03 13.00 -19.33
N ALA A 77 -23.76 13.04 -18.02
CA ALA A 77 -22.48 12.58 -17.46
C ALA A 77 -22.38 11.05 -17.49
N LEU A 78 -23.47 10.31 -17.25
CA LEU A 78 -23.49 8.85 -17.41
C LEU A 78 -23.25 8.42 -18.86
N ASP A 79 -23.78 9.14 -19.85
CA ASP A 79 -23.49 8.87 -21.27
C ASP A 79 -22.00 9.01 -21.57
N ILE A 80 -21.34 10.01 -20.99
CA ILE A 80 -19.88 10.17 -21.09
C ILE A 80 -19.15 8.97 -20.48
N VAL A 81 -19.58 8.52 -19.28
CA VAL A 81 -19.00 7.33 -18.64
C VAL A 81 -19.13 6.10 -19.54
N HIS A 82 -20.31 5.86 -20.11
CA HIS A 82 -20.53 4.74 -21.02
C HIS A 82 -19.67 4.82 -22.29
N ARG A 83 -19.42 6.01 -22.82
CA ARG A 83 -18.48 6.19 -23.95
C ARG A 83 -17.04 5.87 -23.54
N LEU A 84 -16.62 6.28 -22.35
CA LEU A 84 -15.29 5.93 -21.81
C LEU A 84 -15.15 4.42 -21.63
N LEU A 85 -16.17 3.76 -21.08
CA LEU A 85 -16.15 2.31 -20.81
C LEU A 85 -16.21 1.46 -22.08
N ALA A 86 -16.79 1.96 -23.18
CA ALA A 86 -16.85 1.26 -24.46
C ALA A 86 -15.44 0.96 -25.05
N ASP A 87 -14.45 1.75 -24.70
CA ASP A 87 -13.06 1.61 -25.17
C ASP A 87 -12.08 1.36 -23.99
N ALA A 88 -12.60 1.06 -22.80
CA ALA A 88 -11.80 0.74 -21.64
C ALA A 88 -11.47 -0.76 -21.55
N ASP A 89 -10.31 -1.06 -21.01
CA ASP A 89 -9.89 -2.41 -20.68
C ASP A 89 -10.29 -2.82 -19.27
N VAL A 90 -10.26 -1.86 -18.36
CA VAL A 90 -10.50 -2.07 -16.93
C VAL A 90 -11.35 -0.94 -16.36
N PHE A 91 -12.35 -1.29 -15.59
CA PHE A 91 -13.10 -0.39 -14.73
C PHE A 91 -12.78 -0.71 -13.26
N VAL A 92 -12.34 0.27 -12.49
CA VAL A 92 -12.02 0.11 -11.06
C VAL A 92 -12.90 1.03 -10.24
N GLN A 93 -13.49 0.54 -9.15
CA GLN A 93 -14.23 1.40 -8.25
C GLN A 93 -14.08 1.00 -6.77
N ASN A 94 -14.20 1.98 -5.86
CA ASN A 94 -14.35 1.78 -4.43
C ASN A 94 -15.39 2.73 -3.81
N LEU A 95 -16.51 2.88 -4.50
CA LEU A 95 -17.64 3.70 -4.05
C LEU A 95 -18.36 3.05 -2.87
N ALA A 96 -19.21 3.82 -2.21
CA ALA A 96 -20.06 3.29 -1.13
C ALA A 96 -20.96 2.14 -1.64
N PRO A 97 -21.26 1.15 -0.79
CA PRO A 97 -22.09 0.00 -1.17
C PRO A 97 -23.37 0.38 -1.92
N GLY A 98 -23.69 -0.36 -2.99
CA GLY A 98 -24.85 -0.14 -3.86
C GLY A 98 -24.78 1.11 -4.74
N ALA A 99 -23.69 1.87 -4.75
CA ALA A 99 -23.60 3.06 -5.57
C ALA A 99 -23.54 2.73 -7.07
N THR A 100 -22.78 1.71 -7.46
CA THR A 100 -22.67 1.26 -8.85
C THR A 100 -23.99 0.72 -9.40
N GLN A 101 -24.73 -0.08 -8.60
CA GLN A 101 -26.06 -0.55 -9.00
C GLN A 101 -27.03 0.61 -9.28
N ARG A 102 -27.04 1.62 -8.41
CA ARG A 102 -27.89 2.82 -8.63
C ARG A 102 -27.54 3.62 -9.89
N LEU A 103 -26.31 3.49 -10.37
CA LEU A 103 -25.81 4.16 -11.57
C LEU A 103 -25.88 3.26 -12.83
N GLY A 104 -26.27 1.98 -12.71
CA GLY A 104 -26.20 1.00 -13.79
C GLY A 104 -24.77 0.69 -14.24
N LEU A 105 -23.83 0.78 -13.29
CA LEU A 105 -22.39 0.52 -13.47
C LEU A 105 -21.93 -0.68 -12.64
N ASP A 106 -22.85 -1.57 -12.25
CA ASP A 106 -22.53 -2.85 -11.62
C ASP A 106 -21.94 -3.85 -12.62
N ASP A 107 -21.27 -4.86 -12.10
CA ASP A 107 -20.57 -5.86 -12.90
C ASP A 107 -21.46 -6.55 -13.94
N ASP A 108 -22.64 -7.04 -13.54
CA ASP A 108 -23.55 -7.75 -14.45
C ASP A 108 -23.93 -6.88 -15.64
N THR A 109 -24.38 -5.64 -15.38
CA THR A 109 -24.74 -4.66 -16.41
C THR A 109 -23.57 -4.31 -17.32
N LEU A 110 -22.39 -4.09 -16.74
CA LEU A 110 -21.21 -3.68 -17.51
C LEU A 110 -20.65 -4.81 -18.37
N ARG A 111 -20.59 -6.05 -17.87
CA ARG A 111 -20.05 -7.19 -18.65
C ARG A 111 -21.01 -7.68 -19.72
N GLU A 112 -22.32 -7.55 -19.52
CA GLU A 112 -23.29 -7.79 -20.58
C GLU A 112 -23.07 -6.81 -21.74
N ARG A 113 -22.87 -5.53 -21.44
CA ARG A 113 -22.67 -4.48 -22.44
C ARG A 113 -21.26 -4.46 -23.05
N TYR A 114 -20.24 -4.77 -22.24
CA TYR A 114 -18.83 -4.72 -22.58
C TYR A 114 -18.12 -6.04 -22.22
N PRO A 115 -18.31 -7.13 -23.00
CA PRO A 115 -17.83 -8.48 -22.60
C PRO A 115 -16.33 -8.61 -22.39
N ARG A 116 -15.53 -7.65 -22.85
CA ARG A 116 -14.07 -7.63 -22.68
C ARG A 116 -13.62 -6.80 -21.49
N LEU A 117 -14.53 -6.04 -20.87
CA LEU A 117 -14.20 -5.18 -19.73
C LEU A 117 -13.89 -6.03 -18.49
N ILE A 118 -12.78 -5.71 -17.84
CA ILE A 118 -12.47 -6.22 -16.52
C ILE A 118 -13.06 -5.24 -15.51
N VAL A 119 -13.95 -5.70 -14.65
CA VAL A 119 -14.58 -4.91 -13.60
C VAL A 119 -13.94 -5.27 -12.26
N CYS A 120 -13.38 -4.29 -11.56
CA CYS A 120 -12.74 -4.50 -10.25
C CYS A 120 -13.41 -3.62 -9.19
N ASP A 121 -14.11 -4.27 -8.30
CA ASP A 121 -14.75 -3.67 -7.14
C ASP A 121 -13.86 -3.84 -5.91
N ILE A 122 -13.58 -2.73 -5.21
CA ILE A 122 -12.83 -2.75 -3.95
C ILE A 122 -13.78 -2.25 -2.85
N SER A 123 -14.01 -3.10 -1.87
CA SER A 123 -14.97 -2.84 -0.79
C SER A 123 -14.35 -3.07 0.59
N GLY A 124 -15.07 -2.71 1.66
CA GLY A 124 -14.61 -3.01 3.02
C GLY A 124 -14.74 -4.48 3.38
N TYR A 125 -15.87 -5.10 3.01
CA TYR A 125 -16.25 -6.42 3.52
C TYR A 125 -16.70 -7.41 2.42
N GLY A 126 -16.61 -7.05 1.14
CA GLY A 126 -17.14 -7.82 0.01
C GLY A 126 -18.51 -7.32 -0.44
N LEU A 127 -18.96 -7.84 -1.58
CA LEU A 127 -20.24 -7.46 -2.20
C LEU A 127 -21.42 -8.26 -1.67
N ASP A 128 -21.19 -9.28 -0.87
CA ASP A 128 -22.20 -10.14 -0.24
C ASP A 128 -21.96 -10.28 1.27
N GLY A 129 -22.66 -11.23 1.91
CA GLY A 129 -22.54 -11.48 3.33
C GLY A 129 -23.20 -10.42 4.24
N PRO A 130 -23.14 -10.64 5.57
CA PRO A 130 -23.88 -9.82 6.54
C PRO A 130 -23.36 -8.39 6.68
N PHE A 131 -22.12 -8.11 6.23
CA PHE A 131 -21.50 -6.80 6.36
C PHE A 131 -21.35 -6.04 5.03
N ARG A 132 -21.93 -6.55 3.92
CA ARG A 132 -21.83 -5.94 2.61
C ARG A 132 -22.15 -4.44 2.57
N ASP A 133 -23.10 -3.98 3.39
CA ASP A 133 -23.53 -2.59 3.46
C ASP A 133 -22.83 -1.78 4.58
N LYS A 134 -21.92 -2.41 5.34
CA LYS A 134 -21.21 -1.78 6.44
C LYS A 134 -20.12 -0.86 5.90
N LYS A 135 -20.06 0.38 6.43
CA LYS A 135 -18.99 1.32 6.11
C LYS A 135 -17.66 0.85 6.68
N ALA A 136 -16.61 0.98 5.90
CA ALA A 136 -15.24 0.62 6.27
C ALA A 136 -14.27 1.78 6.05
N TYR A 137 -13.22 1.77 6.85
CA TYR A 137 -12.02 2.57 6.68
C TYR A 137 -10.83 1.73 7.15
N ASP A 138 -9.64 2.07 6.71
CA ASP A 138 -8.40 1.35 7.00
C ASP A 138 -8.27 0.87 8.46
N LEU A 139 -8.38 1.80 9.42
CA LEU A 139 -8.22 1.47 10.84
C LEU A 139 -9.31 0.52 11.37
N LEU A 140 -10.54 0.63 10.85
CA LEU A 140 -11.64 -0.26 11.24
C LEU A 140 -11.37 -1.69 10.74
N ILE A 141 -10.84 -1.82 9.55
CA ILE A 141 -10.44 -3.12 9.00
C ILE A 141 -9.23 -3.70 9.73
N GLN A 142 -8.23 -2.88 10.09
CA GLN A 142 -7.12 -3.35 10.96
C GLN A 142 -7.65 -3.93 12.28
N SER A 143 -8.70 -3.32 12.85
CA SER A 143 -9.35 -3.82 14.06
C SER A 143 -10.09 -5.13 13.83
N GLU A 144 -10.95 -5.20 12.82
CA GLU A 144 -11.80 -6.37 12.51
C GLU A 144 -10.97 -7.60 12.06
N SER A 145 -9.85 -7.40 11.40
CA SER A 145 -8.95 -8.47 10.95
C SER A 145 -8.07 -9.06 12.06
N GLY A 146 -8.16 -8.56 13.29
CA GLY A 146 -7.34 -9.00 14.40
C GLY A 146 -5.92 -8.39 14.42
N PHE A 147 -5.55 -7.53 13.46
CA PHE A 147 -4.22 -6.93 13.38
C PHE A 147 -3.85 -6.18 14.66
N LEU A 148 -4.78 -5.41 15.24
CA LEU A 148 -4.52 -4.66 16.47
C LEU A 148 -4.30 -5.56 17.69
N SER A 149 -4.81 -6.81 17.66
CA SER A 149 -4.67 -7.74 18.79
C SER A 149 -3.24 -8.25 18.98
N ILE A 150 -2.43 -8.21 17.93
CA ILE A 150 -1.04 -8.69 17.94
C ILE A 150 0.00 -7.57 17.70
N THR A 151 -0.47 -6.34 17.44
CA THR A 151 0.38 -5.19 17.15
C THR A 151 0.27 -4.16 18.28
N GLY A 152 1.40 -3.71 18.79
CA GLY A 152 1.48 -2.79 19.92
C GLY A 152 2.40 -3.31 21.01
N SER A 153 2.31 -2.70 22.18
CA SER A 153 3.03 -3.11 23.39
C SER A 153 2.05 -3.67 24.40
N ASP A 154 2.50 -4.52 25.28
CA ASP A 154 1.76 -5.26 26.29
C ASP A 154 0.45 -4.59 26.78
N GLY A 155 -0.68 -5.07 26.27
CA GLY A 155 -2.02 -4.53 26.57
C GLY A 155 -2.38 -3.20 25.86
N GLU A 156 -1.47 -2.60 25.10
CA GLU A 156 -1.72 -1.36 24.35
C GLU A 156 -1.67 -1.61 22.83
N PRO A 157 -2.83 -1.84 22.18
CA PRO A 157 -2.91 -2.03 20.73
C PRO A 157 -2.40 -0.82 19.96
N ALA A 158 -1.68 -1.07 18.87
CA ALA A 158 -1.23 -0.02 17.95
C ALA A 158 -1.60 -0.34 16.51
N LYS A 159 -2.03 0.70 15.78
CA LYS A 159 -2.25 0.58 14.34
C LYS A 159 -0.92 0.60 13.57
N ALA A 160 -0.91 0.09 12.34
CA ALA A 160 0.17 0.39 11.42
C ALA A 160 0.28 1.89 11.15
N GLY A 161 1.49 2.42 11.03
CA GLY A 161 1.73 3.85 10.73
C GLY A 161 1.24 4.29 9.35
N CYS A 162 1.11 3.36 8.39
CA CYS A 162 0.52 3.58 7.07
C CYS A 162 -0.87 2.93 6.98
N SER A 163 -1.62 3.26 5.92
CA SER A 163 -2.96 2.68 5.63
C SER A 163 -2.82 1.26 5.09
N ILE A 164 -2.42 0.31 5.94
CA ILE A 164 -2.00 -1.03 5.55
C ILE A 164 -3.14 -1.88 4.96
N ALA A 165 -4.38 -1.69 5.42
CA ALA A 165 -5.54 -2.39 4.89
C ALA A 165 -5.90 -1.88 3.48
N ASP A 166 -5.82 -0.58 3.25
CA ASP A 166 -5.96 0.02 1.92
C ASP A 166 -4.86 -0.46 0.97
N ILE A 167 -3.60 -0.50 1.44
CA ILE A 167 -2.47 -0.98 0.65
C ILE A 167 -2.65 -2.45 0.29
N ALA A 168 -3.05 -3.30 1.24
CA ALA A 168 -3.30 -4.72 0.99
C ALA A 168 -4.36 -4.92 -0.09
N ALA A 169 -5.53 -4.29 0.06
CA ALA A 169 -6.60 -4.37 -0.94
C ALA A 169 -6.15 -3.82 -2.31
N GLY A 170 -5.46 -2.67 -2.32
CA GLY A 170 -4.93 -2.09 -3.55
C GLY A 170 -3.91 -2.99 -4.26
N MET A 171 -3.08 -3.72 -3.52
CA MET A 171 -2.14 -4.70 -4.08
C MET A 171 -2.86 -5.93 -4.64
N TYR A 172 -3.87 -6.48 -3.94
CA TYR A 172 -4.66 -7.59 -4.46
C TYR A 172 -5.47 -7.19 -5.69
N ALA A 173 -6.08 -6.00 -5.70
CA ALA A 173 -6.74 -5.47 -6.89
C ALA A 173 -5.77 -5.35 -8.07
N TYR A 174 -4.61 -4.75 -7.87
CA TYR A 174 -3.57 -4.61 -8.87
C TYR A 174 -3.13 -5.96 -9.45
N THR A 175 -2.79 -6.93 -8.61
CA THR A 175 -2.33 -8.25 -9.07
C THR A 175 -3.41 -9.06 -9.77
N ASN A 176 -4.66 -8.99 -9.27
CA ASN A 176 -5.79 -9.66 -9.91
C ASN A 176 -6.15 -9.01 -11.27
N ILE A 177 -6.03 -7.69 -11.42
CA ILE A 177 -6.20 -7.01 -12.71
C ILE A 177 -5.14 -7.48 -13.71
N LEU A 178 -3.86 -7.59 -13.31
CA LEU A 178 -2.81 -8.12 -14.18
C LEU A 178 -3.10 -9.57 -14.60
N ALA A 179 -3.54 -10.42 -13.68
CA ALA A 179 -3.95 -11.79 -13.98
C ALA A 179 -5.14 -11.85 -14.94
N ALA A 180 -6.14 -10.98 -14.74
CA ALA A 180 -7.32 -10.88 -15.61
C ALA A 180 -6.96 -10.37 -17.02
N LEU A 181 -6.01 -9.46 -17.16
CA LEU A 181 -5.51 -9.02 -18.46
C LEU A 181 -4.82 -10.18 -19.23
N ILE A 182 -4.04 -11.00 -18.53
CA ILE A 182 -3.40 -12.19 -19.11
C ILE A 182 -4.47 -13.22 -19.52
N GLU A 183 -5.45 -13.49 -18.67
CA GLU A 183 -6.57 -14.40 -18.95
C GLU A 183 -7.38 -13.93 -20.15
N ARG A 184 -7.73 -12.63 -20.21
CA ARG A 184 -8.43 -12.02 -21.31
C ARG A 184 -7.69 -12.15 -22.66
N GLY A 185 -6.36 -12.10 -22.62
CA GLY A 185 -5.53 -12.33 -23.81
C GLY A 185 -5.70 -13.73 -24.40
N ARG A 186 -6.13 -14.70 -23.60
CA ARG A 186 -6.37 -16.10 -24.02
C ARG A 186 -7.84 -16.38 -24.35
N THR A 187 -8.75 -15.82 -23.54
CA THR A 187 -10.19 -16.12 -23.60
C THR A 187 -10.98 -15.14 -24.47
N GLY A 188 -10.46 -13.92 -24.65
CA GLY A 188 -11.17 -12.80 -25.30
C GLY A 188 -12.17 -12.10 -24.38
N HIS A 189 -12.43 -12.59 -23.17
CA HIS A 189 -13.43 -12.06 -22.24
C HIS A 189 -12.80 -11.40 -21.00
N GLY A 190 -13.42 -10.34 -20.52
CA GLY A 190 -13.14 -9.76 -19.21
C GLY A 190 -13.69 -10.61 -18.07
N ARG A 191 -13.45 -10.19 -16.83
CA ARG A 191 -13.99 -10.84 -15.64
C ARG A 191 -14.30 -9.83 -14.55
N HIS A 192 -15.10 -10.25 -13.58
CA HIS A 192 -15.30 -9.56 -12.32
C HIS A 192 -14.20 -9.90 -11.32
N ILE A 193 -13.77 -8.90 -10.57
CA ILE A 193 -12.80 -9.01 -9.47
C ILE A 193 -13.44 -8.29 -8.27
N ASP A 194 -13.82 -9.04 -7.25
CA ASP A 194 -14.28 -8.52 -5.97
C ASP A 194 -13.12 -8.61 -4.97
N VAL A 195 -12.68 -7.46 -4.46
CA VAL A 195 -11.60 -7.38 -3.46
C VAL A 195 -12.13 -6.73 -2.20
N SER A 196 -12.16 -7.49 -1.12
CA SER A 196 -12.51 -6.97 0.19
C SER A 196 -11.25 -6.59 0.99
N MET A 197 -11.28 -5.44 1.64
CA MET A 197 -10.19 -5.01 2.54
C MET A 197 -10.03 -5.99 3.71
N LEU A 198 -11.16 -6.55 4.23
CA LEU A 198 -11.13 -7.52 5.31
C LEU A 198 -10.42 -8.81 4.90
N GLU A 199 -10.76 -9.38 3.74
CA GLU A 199 -10.11 -10.60 3.22
C GLU A 199 -8.64 -10.37 2.94
N SER A 200 -8.30 -9.21 2.35
CA SER A 200 -6.93 -8.83 2.06
C SER A 200 -6.07 -8.77 3.34
N MET A 201 -6.61 -8.24 4.42
CA MET A 201 -5.93 -8.23 5.71
C MET A 201 -5.92 -9.60 6.38
N ALA A 202 -7.02 -10.38 6.29
CA ALA A 202 -7.09 -11.73 6.85
C ALA A 202 -6.04 -12.66 6.22
N GLU A 203 -5.80 -12.54 4.91
CA GLU A 203 -4.72 -13.28 4.25
C GLU A 203 -3.34 -12.95 4.84
N TRP A 204 -3.06 -11.69 5.11
CA TRP A 204 -1.80 -11.29 5.76
C TRP A 204 -1.71 -11.73 7.22
N MET A 205 -2.86 -11.99 7.85
CA MET A 205 -2.96 -12.51 9.23
C MET A 205 -2.92 -14.04 9.30
N SER A 206 -2.68 -14.75 8.21
CA SER A 206 -2.69 -16.23 8.14
C SER A 206 -1.73 -16.87 9.15
N TYR A 207 -0.49 -16.36 9.30
CA TYR A 207 0.43 -16.85 10.32
C TYR A 207 -0.12 -16.69 11.76
N PRO A 208 -0.60 -15.52 12.21
CA PRO A 208 -1.24 -15.40 13.52
C PRO A 208 -2.49 -16.26 13.70
N LEU A 209 -3.28 -16.47 12.65
CA LEU A 209 -4.45 -17.36 12.67
C LEU A 209 -4.02 -18.82 12.92
N TYR A 210 -3.02 -19.32 12.21
CA TYR A 210 -2.48 -20.65 12.44
C TYR A 210 -1.79 -20.79 13.79
N TYR A 211 -1.16 -19.73 14.30
CA TYR A 211 -0.54 -19.75 15.64
C TYR A 211 -1.59 -19.90 16.74
N ALA A 212 -2.80 -19.37 16.54
CA ALA A 212 -3.93 -19.45 17.48
C ALA A 212 -4.91 -20.60 17.19
N ILE A 213 -4.51 -21.56 16.33
CA ILE A 213 -5.39 -22.69 15.95
C ILE A 213 -5.83 -23.49 17.20
N ASP A 214 -7.04 -24.01 17.16
CA ASP A 214 -7.63 -24.83 18.24
C ASP A 214 -7.69 -24.13 19.60
N GLY A 215 -7.82 -22.78 19.61
CA GLY A 215 -7.94 -21.99 20.81
C GLY A 215 -6.62 -21.72 21.55
N GLN A 216 -5.49 -21.96 20.88
CA GLN A 216 -4.20 -21.55 21.42
C GLN A 216 -4.07 -20.03 21.54
N SER A 217 -3.22 -19.57 22.45
CA SER A 217 -2.97 -18.13 22.59
C SER A 217 -2.36 -17.54 21.31
N PRO A 218 -2.84 -16.38 20.82
CA PRO A 218 -2.25 -15.71 19.68
C PRO A 218 -0.82 -15.23 20.01
N PRO A 219 -0.02 -14.82 18.99
CA PRO A 219 1.25 -14.16 19.23
C PRO A 219 1.06 -12.94 20.15
N PRO A 220 1.90 -12.74 21.17
CA PRO A 220 1.78 -11.58 22.05
C PRO A 220 2.14 -10.27 21.34
N GLN A 221 1.60 -9.17 21.81
CA GLN A 221 2.08 -7.84 21.45
C GLN A 221 3.52 -7.67 21.98
N ALA A 222 4.45 -7.38 21.11
CA ALA A 222 5.88 -7.34 21.42
C ALA A 222 6.57 -6.01 21.09
N GLY A 223 5.79 -4.95 20.88
CA GLY A 223 6.29 -3.64 20.45
C GLY A 223 7.05 -3.73 19.13
N ALA A 224 8.28 -3.26 19.12
CA ALA A 224 9.18 -3.35 17.95
C ALA A 224 10.03 -4.64 17.95
N SER A 225 9.80 -5.57 18.86
CA SER A 225 10.52 -6.85 18.94
C SER A 225 9.71 -7.95 18.24
N HIS A 226 10.42 -9.01 17.81
CA HIS A 226 9.75 -10.19 17.28
C HIS A 226 9.09 -10.98 18.42
N ALA A 227 7.82 -11.39 18.22
CA ALA A 227 7.05 -12.06 19.28
C ALA A 227 7.62 -13.43 19.66
N THR A 228 8.12 -14.21 18.69
CA THR A 228 8.48 -15.64 18.87
C THR A 228 9.94 -15.97 18.57
N ILE A 229 10.77 -14.97 18.28
CA ILE A 229 12.21 -15.13 18.03
C ILE A 229 12.96 -14.12 18.91
N PHE A 230 14.03 -14.59 19.60
CA PHE A 230 14.85 -13.73 20.46
C PHE A 230 16.33 -14.16 20.46
N PRO A 231 17.30 -13.20 20.40
CA PRO A 231 17.14 -11.75 20.22
C PRO A 231 16.72 -11.38 18.79
N TYR A 232 15.63 -10.63 18.66
CA TYR A 232 15.20 -9.98 17.42
C TYR A 232 14.38 -8.74 17.77
N GLY A 233 14.96 -7.57 17.60
CA GLY A 233 14.32 -6.30 17.94
C GLY A 233 15.31 -5.17 18.21
N PRO A 234 14.83 -4.08 18.87
CA PRO A 234 15.63 -2.92 19.21
C PRO A 234 16.46 -3.14 20.48
N PHE A 235 17.72 -2.72 20.44
CA PHE A 235 18.61 -2.70 21.59
C PHE A 235 19.29 -1.33 21.70
N LYS A 236 19.31 -0.77 22.92
CA LYS A 236 19.90 0.54 23.17
C LYS A 236 21.41 0.41 23.35
N ALA A 237 22.18 1.20 22.59
CA ALA A 237 23.61 1.36 22.74
C ALA A 237 23.98 2.43 23.79
N GLY A 238 25.24 2.51 24.16
CA GLY A 238 25.74 3.43 25.20
C GLY A 238 25.61 4.91 24.82
N ASP A 239 25.60 5.25 23.54
CA ASP A 239 25.31 6.60 23.03
C ASP A 239 23.81 6.95 22.99
N GLY A 240 22.96 6.08 23.51
CA GLY A 240 21.51 6.26 23.57
C GLY A 240 20.74 5.94 22.30
N LYS A 241 21.42 5.64 21.20
CA LYS A 241 20.80 5.26 19.92
C LYS A 241 20.34 3.80 19.95
N ILE A 242 19.37 3.49 19.08
CA ILE A 242 18.81 2.15 18.94
C ILE A 242 19.44 1.42 17.76
N VAL A 243 19.87 0.19 17.98
CA VAL A 243 20.28 -0.75 16.93
C VAL A 243 19.24 -1.86 16.85
N MET A 244 18.72 -2.11 15.66
CA MET A 244 17.90 -3.27 15.35
C MET A 244 18.81 -4.43 14.99
N LEU A 245 18.59 -5.61 15.55
CA LEU A 245 19.29 -6.83 15.17
C LEU A 245 18.35 -8.02 15.21
N GLY A 246 18.68 -9.09 14.49
CA GLY A 246 17.89 -10.30 14.46
C GLY A 246 18.76 -11.55 14.28
N LEU A 247 18.52 -12.56 15.08
CA LEU A 247 19.18 -13.88 15.00
C LEU A 247 18.14 -14.92 14.55
N GLN A 248 18.47 -15.69 13.52
CA GLN A 248 17.54 -16.67 12.94
C GLN A 248 17.90 -18.13 13.27
N ASN A 249 19.12 -18.40 13.76
CA ASN A 249 19.59 -19.76 14.00
C ASN A 249 20.67 -19.81 15.08
N GLU A 250 20.95 -21.03 15.54
CA GLU A 250 21.91 -21.27 16.64
C GLU A 250 23.37 -20.96 16.26
N ARG A 251 23.71 -21.02 14.98
CA ARG A 251 25.05 -20.62 14.52
C ARG A 251 25.26 -19.11 14.68
N GLU A 252 24.26 -18.32 14.37
CA GLU A 252 24.27 -16.87 14.58
C GLU A 252 24.28 -16.54 16.08
N TRP A 253 23.50 -17.27 16.90
CA TRP A 253 23.53 -17.12 18.34
C TRP A 253 24.93 -17.33 18.92
N LYS A 254 25.61 -18.39 18.51
CA LYS A 254 27.00 -18.66 18.95
C LYS A 254 27.95 -17.51 18.55
N ARG A 255 27.89 -17.07 17.28
CA ARG A 255 28.72 -15.94 16.80
C ARG A 255 28.41 -14.65 17.55
N PHE A 256 27.14 -14.38 17.84
CA PHE A 256 26.69 -13.22 18.61
C PHE A 256 27.34 -13.23 19.99
N CYS A 257 27.31 -14.36 20.70
CA CYS A 257 27.95 -14.51 22.02
C CYS A 257 29.45 -14.31 21.95
N GLU A 258 30.12 -14.90 20.95
CA GLU A 258 31.59 -14.88 20.85
C GLU A 258 32.11 -13.52 20.37
N THR A 259 31.51 -12.94 19.35
CA THR A 259 32.08 -11.79 18.63
C THR A 259 31.42 -10.46 19.04
N VAL A 260 30.08 -10.42 19.18
CA VAL A 260 29.37 -9.17 19.41
C VAL A 260 29.38 -8.77 20.88
N ILE A 261 28.83 -9.62 21.77
CA ILE A 261 28.76 -9.33 23.18
C ILE A 261 30.01 -9.83 23.95
N ARG A 262 30.84 -10.65 23.33
CA ARG A 262 32.10 -11.21 23.90
C ARG A 262 31.90 -11.99 25.20
N MET A 263 30.83 -12.77 25.22
CA MET A 263 30.45 -13.65 26.34
C MET A 263 30.22 -15.07 25.81
N PRO A 264 31.25 -15.81 25.38
CA PRO A 264 31.10 -17.11 24.71
C PRO A 264 30.36 -18.16 25.57
N GLY A 265 30.44 -18.05 26.91
CA GLY A 265 29.74 -18.96 27.83
C GLY A 265 28.23 -18.92 27.70
N LEU A 266 27.65 -17.82 27.22
CA LEU A 266 26.19 -17.73 26.98
C LEU A 266 25.72 -18.65 25.86
N ALA A 267 26.58 -19.01 24.92
CA ALA A 267 26.21 -19.90 23.82
C ALA A 267 25.85 -21.31 24.29
N THR A 268 26.40 -21.74 25.44
CA THR A 268 26.17 -23.05 26.04
C THR A 268 25.36 -22.99 27.34
N ASP A 269 24.91 -21.81 27.74
CA ASP A 269 24.06 -21.62 28.92
C ASP A 269 22.69 -22.27 28.67
N GLU A 270 22.26 -23.12 29.60
CA GLU A 270 21.01 -23.86 29.47
C GLU A 270 19.79 -22.93 29.33
N ARG A 271 19.79 -21.72 29.87
CA ARG A 271 18.73 -20.74 29.79
C ARG A 271 18.57 -20.17 28.37
N PHE A 272 19.62 -20.20 27.55
CA PHE A 272 19.70 -19.53 26.27
C PHE A 272 20.07 -20.46 25.09
N GLY A 273 20.23 -21.76 25.35
CA GLY A 273 20.72 -22.75 24.39
C GLY A 273 19.82 -23.07 23.22
N SER A 274 18.56 -22.54 23.16
CA SER A 274 17.64 -22.65 22.03
C SER A 274 16.78 -21.40 21.93
N ASN A 275 16.19 -21.16 20.74
CA ASN A 275 15.29 -20.02 20.55
C ASN A 275 14.14 -20.00 21.57
N SER A 276 13.48 -21.14 21.80
CA SER A 276 12.38 -21.24 22.77
C SER A 276 12.82 -20.87 24.19
N ARG A 277 14.03 -21.29 24.61
CA ARG A 277 14.59 -20.93 25.91
C ARG A 277 14.95 -19.45 25.96
N ARG A 278 15.53 -18.87 24.91
CA ARG A 278 15.81 -17.44 24.86
C ARG A 278 14.52 -16.60 24.90
N VAL A 279 13.46 -17.05 24.26
CA VAL A 279 12.13 -16.39 24.32
C VAL A 279 11.56 -16.48 25.74
N ALA A 280 11.65 -17.63 26.41
CA ALA A 280 11.20 -17.82 27.79
C ALA A 280 11.97 -16.97 28.80
N ASN A 281 13.26 -16.71 28.55
CA ASN A 281 14.14 -15.90 29.42
C ASN A 281 14.48 -14.54 28.78
N ARG A 282 13.54 -13.97 27.99
CA ARG A 282 13.76 -12.77 27.20
C ARG A 282 14.28 -11.58 27.99
N ASP A 283 13.67 -11.25 29.10
CA ASP A 283 14.00 -10.07 29.91
C ASP A 283 15.39 -10.15 30.51
N GLU A 284 15.77 -11.34 31.00
CA GLU A 284 17.09 -11.58 31.51
C GLU A 284 18.15 -11.43 30.41
N LEU A 285 17.95 -12.07 29.27
CA LEU A 285 18.86 -11.98 28.13
C LEU A 285 18.93 -10.56 27.54
N ALA A 286 17.82 -9.85 27.48
CA ALA A 286 17.77 -8.44 27.06
C ALA A 286 18.65 -7.58 27.99
N SER A 287 18.55 -7.80 29.29
CA SER A 287 19.37 -7.08 30.28
C SER A 287 20.87 -7.35 30.10
N VAL A 288 21.25 -8.59 29.78
CA VAL A 288 22.64 -8.95 29.48
C VAL A 288 23.15 -8.23 28.23
N ILE A 289 22.34 -8.23 27.14
CA ILE A 289 22.69 -7.59 25.87
C ILE A 289 22.83 -6.07 26.05
N VAL A 290 21.86 -5.41 26.68
CA VAL A 290 21.89 -3.96 26.93
C VAL A 290 23.09 -3.57 27.76
N ARG A 291 23.45 -4.38 28.77
CA ARG A 291 24.67 -4.15 29.57
C ARG A 291 25.94 -4.28 28.74
N ALA A 292 26.01 -5.27 27.84
CA ALA A 292 27.16 -5.42 26.94
C ALA A 292 27.28 -4.24 25.96
N PHE A 293 26.13 -3.67 25.52
CA PHE A 293 26.11 -2.54 24.60
C PHE A 293 26.27 -1.17 25.27
N SER A 294 26.12 -1.09 26.60
CA SER A 294 26.15 0.19 27.35
C SER A 294 27.48 0.96 27.25
N THR A 295 28.56 0.28 26.89
CA THR A 295 29.90 0.87 26.73
C THR A 295 30.27 1.10 25.25
N LEU A 296 29.38 0.81 24.33
CA LEU A 296 29.58 0.89 22.86
C LEU A 296 28.70 1.94 22.28
N THR A 297 29.15 2.61 21.22
CA THR A 297 28.26 3.40 20.37
C THR A 297 27.42 2.49 19.46
N ALA A 298 26.33 2.99 18.92
CA ALA A 298 25.54 2.24 17.94
C ALA A 298 26.37 1.84 16.71
N ALA A 299 27.33 2.66 16.30
CA ALA A 299 28.26 2.35 15.24
C ALA A 299 29.15 1.14 15.59
N ASP A 300 29.75 1.13 16.79
CA ASP A 300 30.57 0.00 17.25
C ASP A 300 29.78 -1.31 17.32
N VAL A 301 28.50 -1.24 17.73
CA VAL A 301 27.61 -2.43 17.77
C VAL A 301 27.34 -2.92 16.35
N ILE A 302 27.00 -2.03 15.42
CA ILE A 302 26.76 -2.37 14.02
C ILE A 302 28.01 -3.01 13.41
N ASP A 303 29.17 -2.41 13.58
CA ASP A 303 30.45 -2.95 13.05
C ASP A 303 30.70 -4.39 13.56
N ARG A 304 30.45 -4.66 14.85
CA ARG A 304 30.58 -6.02 15.40
C ARG A 304 29.55 -7.00 14.83
N LEU A 305 28.31 -6.55 14.60
CA LEU A 305 27.25 -7.35 13.98
C LEU A 305 27.60 -7.70 12.54
N GLU A 306 28.11 -6.74 11.77
CA GLU A 306 28.55 -6.95 10.39
C GLU A 306 29.73 -7.91 10.30
N GLN A 307 30.74 -7.74 11.17
CA GLN A 307 31.87 -8.68 11.26
C GLN A 307 31.43 -10.10 11.62
N ALA A 308 30.41 -10.24 12.45
CA ALA A 308 29.82 -11.52 12.81
C ALA A 308 28.86 -12.07 11.73
N GLY A 309 28.54 -11.31 10.69
CA GLY A 309 27.56 -11.67 9.67
C GLY A 309 26.15 -11.81 10.23
N ILE A 310 25.75 -10.92 11.15
CA ILE A 310 24.45 -10.89 11.80
C ILE A 310 23.62 -9.74 11.24
N ALA A 311 22.36 -10.03 10.89
CA ALA A 311 21.44 -9.05 10.36
C ALA A 311 21.21 -7.90 11.35
N ASN A 312 21.37 -6.69 10.86
CA ASN A 312 21.20 -5.48 11.66
C ASN A 312 20.67 -4.31 10.82
N ALA A 313 20.14 -3.31 11.50
CA ALA A 313 19.67 -2.08 10.87
C ALA A 313 19.68 -0.91 11.86
N ARG A 314 19.73 0.30 11.32
CA ARG A 314 19.43 1.52 12.10
C ARG A 314 17.90 1.71 12.12
N MET A 315 17.37 2.24 13.20
CA MET A 315 15.98 2.69 13.25
C MET A 315 15.91 4.11 12.65
N ASN A 316 15.55 4.21 11.38
CA ASN A 316 15.41 5.48 10.68
C ASN A 316 14.05 6.12 10.97
N ASP A 317 14.04 7.45 11.09
CA ASP A 317 12.85 8.27 10.89
C ASP A 317 12.64 8.57 9.41
N MET A 318 11.61 9.37 9.08
CA MET A 318 11.32 9.72 7.67
C MET A 318 12.44 10.58 7.03
N HIS A 319 13.17 11.38 7.81
CA HIS A 319 14.34 12.11 7.30
C HIS A 319 15.48 11.17 6.96
N GLY A 320 15.71 10.16 7.79
CA GLY A 320 16.67 9.08 7.50
C GLY A 320 16.32 8.27 6.26
N VAL A 321 15.02 8.07 5.97
CA VAL A 321 14.58 7.42 4.71
C VAL A 321 14.85 8.32 3.51
N TRP A 322 14.60 9.65 3.60
CA TRP A 322 14.93 10.61 2.54
C TRP A 322 16.43 10.60 2.20
N ALA A 323 17.28 10.47 3.20
CA ALA A 323 18.75 10.46 3.06
C ALA A 323 19.34 9.05 2.91
N HIS A 324 18.51 8.02 2.69
CA HIS A 324 18.98 6.63 2.73
C HIS A 324 19.96 6.31 1.59
N GLU A 325 21.21 5.99 1.96
CA GLU A 325 22.33 5.77 1.03
C GLU A 325 22.00 4.70 -0.03
N GLN A 326 21.35 3.59 0.35
CA GLN A 326 21.00 2.52 -0.58
C GLN A 326 19.96 2.97 -1.61
N LEU A 327 18.99 3.82 -1.24
CA LEU A 327 18.02 4.37 -2.18
C LEU A 327 18.71 5.35 -3.14
N ALA A 328 19.62 6.17 -2.64
CA ALA A 328 20.42 7.08 -3.45
C ALA A 328 21.34 6.33 -4.42
N ALA A 329 22.11 5.36 -3.93
CA ALA A 329 23.03 4.56 -4.74
C ALA A 329 22.34 3.75 -5.85
N ARG A 330 21.08 3.34 -5.59
CA ARG A 330 20.24 2.67 -6.58
C ARG A 330 19.45 3.62 -7.47
N HIS A 331 19.66 4.93 -7.37
CA HIS A 331 18.95 5.95 -8.14
C HIS A 331 17.44 5.82 -8.06
N ARG A 332 16.90 5.58 -6.82
CA ARG A 332 15.45 5.34 -6.64
C ARG A 332 14.63 6.63 -6.55
N TRP A 333 15.26 7.78 -6.45
CA TRP A 333 14.60 9.06 -6.41
C TRP A 333 14.52 9.70 -7.80
N THR A 334 13.35 10.26 -8.12
CA THR A 334 13.08 11.09 -9.30
C THR A 334 12.24 12.28 -8.89
N ARG A 335 11.77 13.06 -9.85
CA ARG A 335 10.89 14.21 -9.63
C ARG A 335 9.62 14.03 -10.43
N VAL A 336 8.52 14.58 -9.90
CA VAL A 336 7.19 14.55 -10.50
C VAL A 336 6.57 15.93 -10.35
N ASP A 337 6.01 16.45 -11.43
CA ASP A 337 5.30 17.72 -11.43
C ASP A 337 3.95 17.58 -10.70
N THR A 338 3.53 18.66 -10.07
CA THR A 338 2.23 18.84 -9.45
C THR A 338 1.68 20.23 -9.76
N PRO A 339 0.40 20.49 -9.52
CA PRO A 339 -0.14 21.85 -9.63
C PRO A 339 0.58 22.89 -8.77
N ALA A 340 1.30 22.47 -7.74
CA ALA A 340 2.05 23.33 -6.80
C ALA A 340 3.57 23.34 -7.07
N GLY A 341 4.02 22.75 -8.16
CA GLY A 341 5.42 22.62 -8.53
C GLY A 341 5.95 21.19 -8.43
N GLU A 342 7.25 21.05 -8.70
CA GLU A 342 7.91 19.76 -8.78
C GLU A 342 8.26 19.20 -7.39
N ILE A 343 7.99 17.93 -7.17
CA ILE A 343 8.26 17.23 -5.90
C ILE A 343 9.14 15.99 -6.12
N PRO A 344 9.92 15.55 -5.12
CA PRO A 344 10.61 14.27 -5.19
C PRO A 344 9.63 13.10 -5.10
N ALA A 345 9.91 12.03 -5.83
CA ALA A 345 9.12 10.81 -5.84
C ALA A 345 10.01 9.57 -5.94
N LEU A 346 9.55 8.45 -5.35
CA LEU A 346 10.21 7.16 -5.51
C LEU A 346 9.76 6.50 -6.82
N LEU A 347 10.72 5.92 -7.54
CA LEU A 347 10.44 5.02 -8.65
C LEU A 347 9.71 3.77 -8.17
N PRO A 348 8.79 3.20 -8.97
CA PRO A 348 8.07 1.98 -8.62
C PRO A 348 9.03 0.84 -8.26
N PRO A 349 8.75 0.05 -7.22
CA PRO A 349 9.52 -1.15 -6.91
C PRO A 349 9.54 -2.12 -8.10
N GLY A 350 10.69 -2.75 -8.35
CA GLY A 350 10.84 -3.72 -9.46
C GLY A 350 11.05 -3.11 -10.85
N VAL A 351 10.97 -1.79 -10.97
CA VAL A 351 11.25 -1.06 -12.22
C VAL A 351 12.62 -0.43 -12.12
N ALA A 352 13.50 -0.71 -13.08
CA ALA A 352 14.81 -0.07 -13.16
C ALA A 352 14.69 1.35 -13.76
N PRO A 353 15.58 2.28 -13.41
CA PRO A 353 15.61 3.60 -14.05
C PRO A 353 15.72 3.53 -15.58
N SER A 354 16.43 2.51 -16.11
CA SER A 354 16.57 2.24 -17.54
C SER A 354 15.28 1.81 -18.24
N ASP A 355 14.26 1.38 -17.49
CA ASP A 355 12.97 0.94 -18.04
C ASP A 355 12.04 2.13 -18.36
N GLU A 356 12.50 3.35 -18.09
CA GLU A 356 11.75 4.60 -18.29
C GLU A 356 10.32 4.52 -17.73
N PRO A 357 10.16 4.30 -16.41
CA PRO A 357 8.85 4.20 -15.78
C PRO A 357 8.04 5.47 -16.04
N ARG A 358 6.73 5.32 -16.14
CA ARG A 358 5.85 6.48 -16.30
C ARG A 358 5.80 7.26 -14.98
N MET A 359 6.28 8.48 -15.00
CA MET A 359 6.35 9.39 -13.85
C MET A 359 5.77 10.76 -14.23
N ASP A 360 4.58 10.73 -14.85
CA ASP A 360 3.89 11.93 -15.30
C ASP A 360 3.30 12.72 -14.09
N PRO A 361 2.88 13.98 -14.30
CA PRO A 361 2.37 14.84 -13.25
C PRO A 361 1.22 14.25 -12.42
N VAL A 362 1.08 14.77 -11.19
CA VAL A 362 -0.14 14.63 -10.39
C VAL A 362 -1.17 15.64 -10.91
N PRO A 363 -2.39 15.24 -11.32
CA PRO A 363 -3.32 16.14 -11.97
C PRO A 363 -4.01 17.12 -10.99
N ALA A 364 -4.27 18.34 -11.45
CA ALA A 364 -5.28 19.19 -10.84
C ALA A 364 -6.68 18.58 -11.06
N LEU A 365 -7.65 19.00 -10.24
CA LEU A 365 -9.03 18.55 -10.37
C LEU A 365 -9.60 18.96 -11.73
N GLY A 366 -10.12 17.98 -12.49
CA GLY A 366 -10.72 18.20 -13.80
C GLY A 366 -9.76 18.66 -14.90
N GLN A 367 -8.46 18.61 -14.66
CA GLN A 367 -7.44 19.13 -15.60
C GLN A 367 -7.60 18.59 -17.03
N HIS A 368 -8.10 17.37 -17.17
CA HIS A 368 -8.16 16.69 -18.47
C HIS A 368 -9.60 16.60 -19.03
N THR A 369 -10.58 17.18 -18.34
CA THR A 369 -12.01 17.04 -18.71
C THR A 369 -12.26 17.41 -20.16
N ASP A 370 -11.92 18.61 -20.59
CA ASP A 370 -12.20 19.07 -21.95
C ASP A 370 -11.42 18.30 -23.01
N GLY A 371 -10.16 17.94 -22.71
CA GLY A 371 -9.34 17.14 -23.61
C GLY A 371 -9.95 15.77 -23.87
N VAL A 372 -10.36 15.07 -22.82
CA VAL A 372 -11.00 13.76 -22.91
C VAL A 372 -12.35 13.85 -23.60
N LEU A 373 -13.14 14.90 -23.37
CA LEU A 373 -14.42 15.10 -24.07
C LEU A 373 -14.21 15.31 -25.58
N ARG A 374 -13.20 16.08 -26.01
CA ARG A 374 -12.85 16.22 -27.43
C ARG A 374 -12.43 14.88 -28.03
N GLU A 375 -11.66 14.08 -27.36
CA GLU A 375 -11.28 12.72 -27.80
C GLU A 375 -12.52 11.82 -27.99
N LEU A 376 -13.55 11.99 -27.14
CA LEU A 376 -14.83 11.28 -27.27
C LEU A 376 -15.74 11.86 -28.38
N GLY A 377 -15.31 12.90 -29.10
CA GLY A 377 -16.01 13.49 -30.25
C GLY A 377 -17.01 14.59 -29.89
N TYR A 378 -16.92 15.17 -28.67
CA TYR A 378 -17.74 16.33 -28.31
C TYR A 378 -17.17 17.60 -28.94
N ALA A 379 -18.03 18.39 -29.60
CA ALA A 379 -17.67 19.73 -30.09
C ALA A 379 -17.54 20.73 -28.93
N ASP A 380 -16.77 21.81 -29.12
CA ASP A 380 -16.56 22.80 -28.07
C ASP A 380 -17.86 23.43 -27.54
N GLU A 381 -18.89 23.61 -28.40
CA GLU A 381 -20.22 24.09 -27.99
C GLU A 381 -20.94 23.11 -27.05
N GLN A 382 -20.78 21.81 -27.30
CA GLN A 382 -21.33 20.76 -26.42
C GLN A 382 -20.62 20.72 -25.10
N ILE A 383 -19.28 20.86 -25.08
CA ILE A 383 -18.46 20.93 -23.86
C ILE A 383 -18.89 22.14 -23.04
N HIS A 384 -19.05 23.30 -23.66
CA HIS A 384 -19.55 24.51 -23.01
C HIS A 384 -20.93 24.28 -22.34
N THR A 385 -21.84 23.59 -23.05
CA THR A 385 -23.17 23.25 -22.52
C THR A 385 -23.07 22.30 -21.30
N LEU A 386 -22.16 21.32 -21.35
CA LEU A 386 -21.94 20.40 -20.23
C LEU A 386 -21.44 21.14 -19.00
N HIS A 387 -20.51 22.09 -19.16
CA HIS A 387 -20.06 22.96 -18.04
C HIS A 387 -21.21 23.83 -17.53
N ALA A 388 -21.97 24.48 -18.43
CA ALA A 388 -23.07 25.35 -18.02
C ALA A 388 -24.18 24.61 -17.26
N SER A 389 -24.38 23.33 -17.55
CA SER A 389 -25.36 22.47 -16.84
C SER A 389 -24.81 21.87 -15.54
N GLY A 390 -23.52 22.00 -15.29
CA GLY A 390 -22.84 21.35 -14.16
C GLY A 390 -22.77 19.82 -14.29
N ALA A 391 -22.76 19.31 -15.51
CA ALA A 391 -22.55 17.89 -15.80
C ALA A 391 -21.06 17.52 -15.72
N VAL A 392 -20.17 18.49 -15.96
CA VAL A 392 -18.71 18.39 -15.89
C VAL A 392 -18.09 19.51 -15.09
#